data_ca34d9ba8d3792ed4bdfa77ed993411c
#
_entry.id   ca34d9ba8d3792ed4bdfa77ed993411c
#
_cell.length_a   1.000
_cell.length_b   1.000
_cell.length_c   1.000
_cell.angle_alpha   90.00
_cell.angle_beta   90.00
_cell.angle_gamma   90.00
#
_symmetry.space_group_name_H-M   'P 1'
#
loop_
_entity.id
_entity.type
_entity.pdbx_description
1 polymer ?
#
loop_
_entity_poly.entity_id
_entity_poly.type
_entity_poly.pdbx_seq_one_letter_code
_entity_poly.pdbx_strand_id
1 'polypeptide(L)'
;MFEKVNPCHPDKVADRIAGAVVDLAYTKNKNPKVAVEVLLGHGKATVMIESSEDFRPVEIEPIVRRLAGDVELDLHAVKQDPHLANNQEGAVRCGDNGIFKGSAPTYEQKALTAIAASIYDRHPFDGKYIIQGSGRLAAPVFDVTVCQSHLSKDEEPDLRQHLIDNYRVNGNIIINPLGEWTGGPDVDCGATNRKLGSDMGDGVTGGGLHGKDLSKADVSVNIWCYLESIRTGHQVTASCSIGDETVKVWSSESNAESHSSIAESRQSSPIGNGIPYKDIVERARLYIHTIGGFEKFAEWGLIRPNQLE
;
A
#
# COMPACT_ATOMS: atom_id res chain seq x y z
N MET A 1 -4.22 -16.81 5.87
CA MET A 1 -3.15 -16.78 4.82
C MET A 1 -3.03 -15.36 4.30
N PHE A 2 -1.81 -14.84 4.17
CA PHE A 2 -1.53 -13.48 3.70
C PHE A 2 -0.25 -13.46 2.85
N GLU A 3 -0.22 -12.60 1.83
CA GLU A 3 0.93 -12.37 0.95
C GLU A 3 1.48 -10.96 1.18
N LYS A 4 2.81 -10.82 1.20
CA LYS A 4 3.50 -9.54 1.26
C LYS A 4 4.62 -9.49 0.23
N VAL A 5 4.80 -8.35 -0.41
CA VAL A 5 5.97 -8.05 -1.24
C VAL A 5 6.79 -6.95 -0.60
N ASN A 6 8.09 -6.91 -0.88
CA ASN A 6 8.98 -5.89 -0.37
C ASN A 6 9.11 -4.68 -1.32
N PRO A 7 9.76 -3.58 -0.91
CA PRO A 7 9.90 -2.36 -1.71
C PRO A 7 10.64 -2.49 -3.04
N CYS A 8 11.36 -3.58 -3.28
CA CYS A 8 12.06 -3.86 -4.54
C CYS A 8 11.27 -4.73 -5.52
N HIS A 9 10.09 -5.22 -5.14
CA HIS A 9 9.19 -5.88 -6.09
C HIS A 9 8.79 -4.88 -7.20
N PRO A 10 8.80 -5.27 -8.51
CA PRO A 10 8.56 -4.34 -9.61
C PRO A 10 7.30 -3.49 -9.47
N ASP A 11 6.19 -4.06 -9.00
CA ASP A 11 4.96 -3.30 -8.74
C ASP A 11 5.16 -2.25 -7.62
N LYS A 12 5.97 -2.56 -6.60
CA LYS A 12 6.28 -1.59 -5.52
C LYS A 12 7.28 -0.52 -5.96
N VAL A 13 8.18 -0.85 -6.87
CA VAL A 13 9.03 0.15 -7.52
C VAL A 13 8.17 1.14 -8.31
N ALA A 14 7.15 0.65 -9.04
CA ALA A 14 6.18 1.52 -9.72
C ALA A 14 5.41 2.42 -8.74
N ASP A 15 4.90 1.86 -7.64
CA ASP A 15 4.20 2.61 -6.59
C ASP A 15 5.11 3.68 -5.95
N ARG A 16 6.39 3.36 -5.70
CA ARG A 16 7.37 4.29 -5.12
C ARG A 16 7.74 5.42 -6.08
N ILE A 17 7.90 5.14 -7.38
CA ILE A 17 8.10 6.18 -8.39
C ILE A 17 6.90 7.13 -8.39
N ALA A 18 5.69 6.59 -8.43
CA ALA A 18 4.47 7.38 -8.40
C ALA A 18 4.36 8.21 -7.11
N GLY A 19 4.66 7.62 -5.94
CA GLY A 19 4.70 8.31 -4.65
C GLY A 19 5.72 9.45 -4.61
N ALA A 20 6.93 9.23 -5.12
CA ALA A 20 7.97 10.26 -5.20
C ALA A 20 7.57 11.44 -6.10
N VAL A 21 6.85 11.19 -7.20
CA VAL A 21 6.30 12.25 -8.06
C VAL A 21 5.21 13.03 -7.33
N VAL A 22 4.36 12.36 -6.53
CA VAL A 22 3.37 13.06 -5.67
C VAL A 22 4.09 13.92 -4.63
N ASP A 23 5.14 13.41 -3.98
CA ASP A 23 5.96 14.21 -3.04
C ASP A 23 6.55 15.44 -3.74
N LEU A 24 7.07 15.28 -4.95
CA LEU A 24 7.55 16.41 -5.77
C LEU A 24 6.44 17.43 -6.06
N ALA A 25 5.20 16.99 -6.35
CA ALA A 25 4.06 17.88 -6.54
C ALA A 25 3.80 18.73 -5.28
N TYR A 26 3.87 18.12 -4.09
CA TYR A 26 3.70 18.82 -2.82
C TYR A 26 4.82 19.82 -2.51
N THR A 27 6.00 19.69 -3.12
CA THR A 27 7.03 20.75 -3.02
C THR A 27 6.70 21.98 -3.86
N LYS A 28 5.93 21.82 -4.94
CA LYS A 28 5.52 22.91 -5.85
C LYS A 28 4.27 23.62 -5.37
N ASN A 29 3.35 22.88 -4.75
CA ASN A 29 2.06 23.41 -4.29
C ASN A 29 1.65 22.70 -2.99
N LYS A 30 1.09 23.46 -2.04
CA LYS A 30 0.56 22.91 -0.78
C LYS A 30 -0.61 21.93 -0.98
N ASN A 31 -1.41 22.14 -2.02
CA ASN A 31 -2.58 21.33 -2.37
C ASN A 31 -2.57 21.01 -3.88
N PRO A 32 -1.57 20.27 -4.36
CA PRO A 32 -1.49 19.91 -5.77
C PRO A 32 -2.66 19.01 -6.15
N LYS A 33 -2.99 19.01 -7.42
CA LYS A 33 -3.87 18.02 -8.03
C LYS A 33 -2.99 17.15 -8.91
N VAL A 34 -2.82 15.89 -8.53
CA VAL A 34 -1.92 14.98 -9.24
C VAL A 34 -2.43 13.55 -9.21
N ALA A 35 -2.34 12.91 -10.37
CA ALA A 35 -2.50 11.47 -10.52
C ALA A 35 -1.34 10.95 -11.37
N VAL A 36 -0.68 9.91 -10.91
CA VAL A 36 0.51 9.32 -11.52
C VAL A 36 0.29 7.83 -11.69
N GLU A 37 0.44 7.35 -12.91
CA GLU A 37 0.46 5.93 -13.23
C GLU A 37 1.83 5.57 -13.80
N VAL A 38 2.37 4.43 -13.39
CA VAL A 38 3.67 3.94 -13.79
C VAL A 38 3.56 2.50 -14.27
N LEU A 39 4.12 2.23 -15.44
CA LEU A 39 4.37 0.89 -15.96
C LEU A 39 5.87 0.77 -16.22
N LEU A 40 6.52 -0.22 -15.66
CA LEU A 40 7.96 -0.41 -15.85
C LEU A 40 8.33 -1.89 -16.05
N GLY A 41 9.51 -2.13 -16.60
CA GLY A 41 10.11 -3.46 -16.77
C GLY A 41 10.99 -3.54 -18.00
N HIS A 42 11.96 -4.46 -17.95
CA HIS A 42 12.85 -4.77 -19.09
C HIS A 42 13.53 -3.53 -19.68
N GLY A 43 14.10 -2.69 -18.82
CA GLY A 43 14.85 -1.50 -19.22
C GLY A 43 14.00 -0.30 -19.64
N LYS A 44 12.66 -0.32 -19.40
CA LYS A 44 11.75 0.78 -19.74
C LYS A 44 10.86 1.18 -18.58
N ALA A 45 10.54 2.48 -18.51
CA ALA A 45 9.53 3.02 -17.59
C ALA A 45 8.66 4.04 -18.33
N THR A 46 7.35 3.78 -18.40
CA THR A 46 6.35 4.76 -18.85
C THR A 46 5.72 5.40 -17.63
N VAL A 47 5.78 6.72 -17.54
CA VAL A 47 5.22 7.52 -16.46
C VAL A 47 4.20 8.49 -17.04
N MET A 48 2.92 8.29 -16.66
CA MET A 48 1.82 9.18 -17.01
C MET A 48 1.52 10.06 -15.81
N ILE A 49 1.50 11.37 -16.00
CA ILE A 49 1.18 12.36 -14.96
C ILE A 49 0.07 13.27 -15.45
N GLU A 50 -1.04 13.30 -14.72
CA GLU A 50 -2.10 14.29 -14.86
C GLU A 50 -2.03 15.24 -13.66
N SER A 51 -1.78 16.55 -13.88
CA SER A 51 -1.57 17.44 -12.75
C SER A 51 -1.95 18.90 -13.02
N SER A 52 -2.22 19.63 -11.92
CA SER A 52 -2.26 21.10 -11.93
C SER A 52 -0.86 21.71 -12.08
N GLU A 53 0.19 20.98 -11.72
CA GLU A 53 1.58 21.41 -11.75
C GLU A 53 2.27 20.98 -13.05
N ASP A 54 3.32 21.69 -13.44
CA ASP A 54 4.16 21.30 -14.58
C ASP A 54 5.30 20.38 -14.13
N PHE A 55 5.50 19.30 -14.88
CA PHE A 55 6.60 18.37 -14.70
C PHE A 55 7.45 18.27 -15.97
N ARG A 56 8.77 18.31 -15.79
CA ARG A 56 9.74 18.21 -16.88
C ARG A 56 10.56 16.91 -16.75
N PRO A 57 11.04 16.33 -17.84
CA PRO A 57 11.86 15.10 -17.79
C PRO A 57 13.03 15.21 -16.80
N VAL A 58 13.70 16.37 -16.74
CA VAL A 58 14.83 16.61 -15.84
C VAL A 58 14.48 16.49 -14.34
N GLU A 59 13.22 16.59 -13.98
CA GLU A 59 12.74 16.44 -12.59
C GLU A 59 12.34 14.99 -12.29
N ILE A 60 11.84 14.25 -13.28
CA ILE A 60 11.31 12.89 -13.13
C ILE A 60 12.40 11.83 -13.35
N GLU A 61 13.29 12.03 -14.31
CA GLU A 61 14.35 11.08 -14.62
C GLU A 61 15.23 10.70 -13.41
N PRO A 62 15.67 11.63 -12.54
CA PRO A 62 16.43 11.28 -11.34
C PRO A 62 15.64 10.39 -10.36
N ILE A 63 14.31 10.57 -10.25
CA ILE A 63 13.44 9.73 -9.41
C ILE A 63 13.40 8.32 -9.97
N VAL A 64 13.14 8.18 -11.27
CA VAL A 64 13.05 6.89 -11.94
C VAL A 64 14.39 6.14 -11.87
N ARG A 65 15.51 6.80 -12.20
CA ARG A 65 16.86 6.19 -12.12
C ARG A 65 17.23 5.73 -10.73
N ARG A 66 16.88 6.49 -9.71
CA ARG A 66 17.16 6.12 -8.30
C ARG A 66 16.42 4.86 -7.88
N LEU A 67 15.18 4.66 -8.38
CA LEU A 67 14.30 3.58 -7.93
C LEU A 67 14.30 2.36 -8.84
N ALA A 68 14.44 2.54 -10.14
CA ALA A 68 14.37 1.49 -11.15
C ALA A 68 15.71 1.21 -11.87
N GLY A 69 16.78 1.96 -11.54
CA GLY A 69 18.05 1.81 -12.22
C GLY A 69 18.13 2.53 -13.57
N ASP A 70 19.00 2.06 -14.46
CA ASP A 70 19.22 2.66 -15.78
C ASP A 70 18.15 2.17 -16.77
N VAL A 71 17.01 2.84 -16.79
CA VAL A 71 15.88 2.55 -17.68
C VAL A 71 15.59 3.71 -18.61
N GLU A 72 15.10 3.42 -19.82
CA GLU A 72 14.56 4.39 -20.75
C GLU A 72 13.25 4.96 -20.22
N LEU A 73 13.16 6.28 -20.02
CA LEU A 73 11.96 6.95 -19.53
C LEU A 73 11.10 7.44 -20.70
N ASP A 74 9.85 6.97 -20.74
CA ASP A 74 8.77 7.52 -21.57
C ASP A 74 7.83 8.31 -20.65
N LEU A 75 7.89 9.66 -20.74
CA LEU A 75 7.16 10.56 -19.87
C LEU A 75 6.02 11.28 -20.60
N HIS A 76 4.80 11.10 -20.12
CA HIS A 76 3.62 11.84 -20.53
C HIS A 76 3.08 12.68 -19.36
N ALA A 77 3.41 13.97 -19.34
CA ALA A 77 2.92 14.91 -18.34
C ALA A 77 1.89 15.85 -18.99
N VAL A 78 0.66 15.80 -18.53
CA VAL A 78 -0.46 16.57 -19.06
C VAL A 78 -1.18 17.34 -17.96
N LYS A 79 -1.89 18.41 -18.33
CA LYS A 79 -2.78 19.11 -17.39
C LYS A 79 -3.98 18.24 -17.05
N GLN A 80 -4.35 18.27 -15.78
CA GLN A 80 -5.59 17.63 -15.34
C GLN A 80 -6.80 18.26 -16.02
N ASP A 81 -7.77 17.42 -16.35
CA ASP A 81 -9.05 17.88 -16.91
C ASP A 81 -9.70 18.92 -16.00
N PRO A 82 -10.19 20.09 -16.54
CA PRO A 82 -10.77 21.14 -15.72
C PRO A 82 -11.99 20.69 -14.90
N HIS A 83 -12.79 19.76 -15.40
CA HIS A 83 -13.95 19.25 -14.64
C HIS A 83 -13.51 18.44 -13.43
N LEU A 84 -12.48 17.58 -13.59
CA LEU A 84 -11.90 16.83 -12.48
C LEU A 84 -11.21 17.77 -11.47
N ALA A 85 -10.50 18.79 -11.92
CA ALA A 85 -9.86 19.77 -11.06
C ALA A 85 -10.91 20.55 -10.23
N ASN A 86 -11.99 20.99 -10.82
CA ASN A 86 -13.09 21.69 -10.15
C ASN A 86 -13.79 20.82 -9.10
N ASN A 87 -13.97 19.52 -9.36
CA ASN A 87 -14.56 18.59 -8.39
C ASN A 87 -13.72 18.45 -7.12
N GLN A 88 -12.41 18.70 -7.20
CA GLN A 88 -11.44 18.54 -6.11
C GLN A 88 -10.99 19.86 -5.50
N GLU A 89 -11.62 20.97 -5.86
CA GLU A 89 -11.22 22.30 -5.41
C GLU A 89 -11.25 22.40 -3.88
N GLY A 90 -10.14 22.92 -3.31
CA GLY A 90 -10.01 23.15 -1.89
C GLY A 90 -9.88 21.89 -1.02
N ALA A 91 -9.96 20.67 -1.58
CA ALA A 91 -10.00 19.40 -0.84
C ALA A 91 -11.08 19.34 0.26
N VAL A 92 -12.20 20.05 0.07
CA VAL A 92 -13.30 20.14 1.02
C VAL A 92 -14.48 19.24 0.67
N ARG A 93 -14.48 18.64 -0.52
CA ARG A 93 -15.52 17.74 -1.01
C ARG A 93 -14.93 16.61 -1.84
N CYS A 94 -15.68 15.51 -1.93
CA CYS A 94 -15.27 14.34 -2.69
C CYS A 94 -15.28 14.64 -4.19
N GLY A 95 -14.19 14.32 -4.87
CA GLY A 95 -14.03 14.54 -6.32
C GLY A 95 -14.61 13.44 -7.19
N ASP A 96 -14.98 12.29 -6.60
CA ASP A 96 -15.49 11.12 -7.32
C ASP A 96 -16.41 10.28 -6.44
N ASN A 97 -17.12 9.31 -7.04
CA ASN A 97 -17.89 8.31 -6.32
C ASN A 97 -16.95 7.20 -5.84
N GLY A 98 -17.19 6.69 -4.63
CA GLY A 98 -16.36 5.60 -4.14
C GLY A 98 -16.92 4.89 -2.92
N ILE A 99 -16.49 3.64 -2.76
CA ILE A 99 -16.65 2.84 -1.55
C ILE A 99 -15.24 2.51 -1.03
N PHE A 100 -15.03 2.73 0.25
CA PHE A 100 -13.74 2.61 0.92
C PHE A 100 -13.87 1.72 2.14
N LYS A 101 -12.77 1.05 2.50
CA LYS A 101 -12.79 0.08 3.58
C LYS A 101 -11.48 0.11 4.35
N GLY A 102 -11.55 0.03 5.67
CA GLY A 102 -10.42 -0.18 6.55
C GLY A 102 -10.63 -1.42 7.41
N SER A 103 -9.59 -2.22 7.55
CA SER A 103 -9.53 -3.35 8.48
C SER A 103 -8.25 -3.27 9.27
N ALA A 104 -8.32 -3.41 10.59
CA ALA A 104 -7.14 -3.56 11.41
C ALA A 104 -6.38 -4.82 10.96
N PRO A 105 -5.04 -4.76 10.78
CA PRO A 105 -4.29 -5.91 10.32
C PRO A 105 -4.30 -7.04 11.37
N THR A 106 -4.45 -8.26 10.89
CA THR A 106 -4.36 -9.45 11.73
C THR A 106 -2.93 -9.65 12.25
N TYR A 107 -2.78 -10.51 13.26
CA TYR A 107 -1.45 -10.88 13.75
C TYR A 107 -0.57 -11.48 12.63
N GLU A 108 -1.13 -12.33 11.77
CA GLU A 108 -0.41 -12.90 10.62
C GLU A 108 0.08 -11.82 9.64
N GLN A 109 -0.75 -10.83 9.34
CA GLN A 109 -0.39 -9.72 8.45
C GLN A 109 0.74 -8.88 9.04
N LYS A 110 0.67 -8.58 10.33
CA LYS A 110 1.75 -7.86 11.04
C LYS A 110 3.04 -8.67 11.07
N ALA A 111 2.94 -9.97 11.43
CA ALA A 111 4.10 -10.86 11.51
C ALA A 111 4.79 -10.99 10.14
N LEU A 112 4.03 -11.24 9.06
CA LEU A 112 4.62 -11.34 7.72
C LEU A 112 5.25 -10.04 7.26
N THR A 113 4.64 -8.90 7.57
CA THR A 113 5.22 -7.60 7.20
C THR A 113 6.54 -7.34 7.93
N ALA A 114 6.62 -7.70 9.22
CA ALA A 114 7.87 -7.59 9.98
C ALA A 114 8.96 -8.56 9.45
N ILE A 115 8.58 -9.79 9.11
CA ILE A 115 9.46 -10.78 8.46
C ILE A 115 9.98 -10.22 7.12
N ALA A 116 9.07 -9.75 6.25
CA ALA A 116 9.44 -9.20 4.95
C ALA A 116 10.40 -8.02 5.06
N ALA A 117 10.17 -7.13 6.02
CA ALA A 117 11.06 -5.99 6.27
C ALA A 117 12.44 -6.44 6.76
N SER A 118 12.53 -7.40 7.69
CA SER A 118 13.81 -7.87 8.18
C SER A 118 14.61 -8.62 7.12
N ILE A 119 13.93 -9.32 6.21
CA ILE A 119 14.61 -9.93 5.06
C ILE A 119 15.11 -8.85 4.11
N TYR A 120 14.27 -7.84 3.81
CA TYR A 120 14.63 -6.72 2.95
C TYR A 120 15.82 -5.91 3.47
N ASP A 121 15.90 -5.70 4.78
CA ASP A 121 17.03 -5.00 5.41
C ASP A 121 18.37 -5.75 5.23
N ARG A 122 18.34 -7.07 5.10
CA ARG A 122 19.51 -7.93 4.87
C ARG A 122 19.79 -8.17 3.39
N HIS A 123 18.74 -8.30 2.60
CA HIS A 123 18.76 -8.60 1.18
C HIS A 123 17.84 -7.61 0.44
N PRO A 124 18.34 -6.38 0.11
CA PRO A 124 17.54 -5.30 -0.48
C PRO A 124 17.28 -5.51 -1.98
N PHE A 125 16.75 -6.67 -2.31
CA PHE A 125 16.36 -7.09 -3.65
C PHE A 125 14.89 -7.54 -3.66
N ASP A 126 14.33 -7.80 -4.86
CA ASP A 126 12.96 -8.24 -5.04
C ASP A 126 12.63 -9.47 -4.18
N GLY A 127 11.49 -9.41 -3.50
CA GLY A 127 11.04 -10.49 -2.65
C GLY A 127 9.53 -10.53 -2.48
N LYS A 128 9.02 -11.78 -2.39
CA LYS A 128 7.62 -12.08 -2.16
C LYS A 128 7.49 -13.17 -1.11
N TYR A 129 6.57 -12.96 -0.18
CA TYR A 129 6.47 -13.78 1.02
C TYR A 129 5.02 -14.17 1.27
N ILE A 130 4.81 -15.37 1.80
CA ILE A 130 3.49 -15.88 2.19
C ILE A 130 3.60 -16.39 3.62
N ILE A 131 2.58 -16.11 4.43
CA ILE A 131 2.37 -16.73 5.73
C ILE A 131 1.05 -17.49 5.75
N GLN A 132 1.07 -18.64 6.35
CA GLN A 132 -0.13 -19.39 6.67
C GLN A 132 -0.10 -19.77 8.14
N GLY A 133 -1.01 -19.17 8.90
CA GLY A 133 -1.18 -19.53 10.31
C GLY A 133 -2.10 -20.71 10.47
N SER A 134 -1.76 -21.58 11.42
CA SER A 134 -2.61 -22.64 11.93
C SER A 134 -2.49 -22.69 13.47
N GLY A 135 -3.55 -23.14 14.15
CA GLY A 135 -3.54 -23.23 15.60
C GLY A 135 -4.37 -22.14 16.31
N ARG A 136 -4.34 -22.17 17.66
CA ARG A 136 -5.08 -21.20 18.49
C ARG A 136 -4.25 -19.93 18.67
N LEU A 137 -4.93 -18.80 18.86
CA LEU A 137 -4.32 -17.47 19.12
C LEU A 137 -3.22 -17.46 20.19
N ALA A 138 -3.31 -18.36 21.19
CA ALA A 138 -2.34 -18.45 22.29
C ALA A 138 -1.00 -19.12 21.89
N ALA A 139 -0.97 -19.89 20.80
CA ALA A 139 0.24 -20.55 20.28
C ALA A 139 0.10 -20.75 18.77
N PRO A 140 0.16 -19.69 17.96
CA PRO A 140 0.04 -19.82 16.51
C PRO A 140 1.27 -20.54 15.95
N VAL A 141 1.00 -21.47 15.02
CA VAL A 141 2.02 -22.12 14.19
C VAL A 141 1.99 -21.42 12.85
N PHE A 142 3.14 -20.96 12.38
CA PHE A 142 3.26 -20.30 11.09
C PHE A 142 4.10 -21.12 10.13
N ASP A 143 3.51 -21.40 8.97
CA ASP A 143 4.25 -21.80 7.79
C ASP A 143 4.60 -20.54 7.01
N VAL A 144 5.86 -20.42 6.58
CA VAL A 144 6.34 -19.24 5.84
C VAL A 144 7.01 -19.70 4.55
N THR A 145 6.60 -19.09 3.44
CA THR A 145 7.27 -19.24 2.15
C THR A 145 7.95 -17.93 1.79
N VAL A 146 9.24 -18.01 1.49
CA VAL A 146 10.11 -16.90 1.11
C VAL A 146 10.59 -17.12 -0.32
N CYS A 147 10.26 -16.22 -1.23
CA CYS A 147 10.90 -16.09 -2.54
C CYS A 147 11.69 -14.77 -2.52
N GLN A 148 13.01 -14.88 -2.31
CA GLN A 148 13.93 -13.75 -2.23
C GLN A 148 14.96 -13.84 -3.35
N SER A 149 14.98 -12.84 -4.24
CA SER A 149 15.96 -12.79 -5.31
C SER A 149 17.37 -12.49 -4.77
N HIS A 150 18.40 -12.91 -5.52
CA HIS A 150 19.81 -12.74 -5.15
C HIS A 150 20.18 -13.32 -3.77
N LEU A 151 19.42 -14.28 -3.29
CA LEU A 151 19.75 -15.06 -2.10
C LEU A 151 20.42 -16.37 -2.55
N SER A 152 21.70 -16.53 -2.23
CA SER A 152 22.44 -17.72 -2.55
C SER A 152 21.99 -18.91 -1.68
N LYS A 153 22.25 -20.11 -2.15
CA LYS A 153 21.93 -21.34 -1.42
C LYS A 153 22.68 -21.42 -0.08
N ASP A 154 23.87 -20.84 -0.01
CA ASP A 154 24.71 -20.86 1.19
C ASP A 154 24.17 -19.90 2.27
N GLU A 155 23.39 -18.90 1.92
CA GLU A 155 22.75 -17.95 2.85
C GLU A 155 21.39 -18.43 3.39
N GLU A 156 20.76 -19.42 2.73
CA GLU A 156 19.45 -19.95 3.18
C GLU A 156 19.43 -20.47 4.62
N PRO A 157 20.47 -21.20 5.13
CA PRO A 157 20.48 -21.67 6.51
C PRO A 157 20.46 -20.52 7.54
N ASP A 158 21.21 -19.45 7.28
CA ASP A 158 21.26 -18.27 8.15
C ASP A 158 19.93 -17.53 8.16
N LEU A 159 19.30 -17.39 6.98
CA LEU A 159 17.98 -16.78 6.89
C LEU A 159 16.93 -17.61 7.62
N ARG A 160 16.96 -18.95 7.48
CA ARG A 160 16.06 -19.86 8.20
C ARG A 160 16.21 -19.72 9.71
N GLN A 161 17.45 -19.71 10.20
CA GLN A 161 17.72 -19.57 11.63
C GLN A 161 17.25 -18.20 12.14
N HIS A 162 17.46 -17.14 11.36
CA HIS A 162 16.95 -15.80 11.67
C HIS A 162 15.42 -15.76 11.85
N LEU A 163 14.66 -16.43 10.97
CA LEU A 163 13.20 -16.50 11.05
C LEU A 163 12.75 -17.26 12.31
N ILE A 164 13.43 -18.34 12.68
CA ILE A 164 13.11 -19.12 13.89
C ILE A 164 13.37 -18.28 15.14
N ASP A 165 14.53 -17.65 15.23
CA ASP A 165 14.98 -16.97 16.45
C ASP A 165 14.23 -15.66 16.72
N ASN A 166 13.93 -14.89 15.67
CA ASN A 166 13.38 -13.54 15.83
C ASN A 166 11.86 -13.48 15.65
N TYR A 167 11.26 -14.39 14.87
CA TYR A 167 9.83 -14.35 14.54
C TYR A 167 9.08 -15.58 15.03
N ARG A 168 9.76 -16.50 15.73
CA ARG A 168 9.18 -17.73 16.27
C ARG A 168 8.40 -18.52 15.22
N VAL A 169 8.92 -18.53 13.97
CA VAL A 169 8.37 -19.39 12.93
C VAL A 169 8.64 -20.83 13.32
N ASN A 170 7.58 -21.56 13.64
CA ASN A 170 7.63 -22.92 14.21
C ASN A 170 6.97 -23.98 13.34
N GLY A 171 6.46 -23.57 12.17
CA GLY A 171 5.97 -24.45 11.10
C GLY A 171 7.00 -24.68 10.02
N ASN A 172 6.52 -24.98 8.81
CA ASN A 172 7.39 -25.16 7.66
C ASN A 172 7.95 -23.83 7.17
N ILE A 173 9.24 -23.80 6.91
CA ILE A 173 9.90 -22.67 6.24
C ILE A 173 10.37 -23.14 4.88
N ILE A 174 9.84 -22.57 3.81
CA ILE A 174 10.25 -22.84 2.43
C ILE A 174 10.96 -21.58 1.91
N ILE A 175 12.21 -21.73 1.47
CA ILE A 175 13.00 -20.64 0.91
C ILE A 175 13.40 -21.03 -0.50
N ASN A 176 13.13 -20.18 -1.49
CA ASN A 176 13.50 -20.34 -2.89
C ASN A 176 13.39 -21.79 -3.39
N PRO A 177 12.20 -22.42 -3.45
CA PRO A 177 12.04 -23.86 -3.67
C PRO A 177 12.64 -24.37 -4.99
N LEU A 178 12.88 -23.49 -5.95
CA LEU A 178 13.54 -23.78 -7.22
C LEU A 178 15.00 -23.31 -7.28
N GLY A 179 15.56 -22.87 -6.13
CA GLY A 179 16.90 -22.36 -6.02
C GLY A 179 17.03 -20.86 -6.27
N GLU A 180 18.26 -20.39 -6.43
CA GLU A 180 18.59 -18.99 -6.65
C GLU A 180 17.96 -18.44 -7.93
N TRP A 181 17.48 -17.19 -7.86
CA TRP A 181 16.87 -16.49 -8.98
C TRP A 181 17.17 -14.99 -8.95
N THR A 182 16.97 -14.31 -10.08
CA THR A 182 17.09 -12.86 -10.21
C THR A 182 15.70 -12.26 -10.39
N GLY A 183 15.41 -11.18 -9.66
CA GLY A 183 14.16 -10.43 -9.70
C GLY A 183 14.40 -8.95 -9.94
N GLY A 184 13.33 -8.17 -9.88
CA GLY A 184 13.37 -6.74 -10.04
C GLY A 184 12.97 -6.27 -11.45
N PRO A 185 12.99 -4.93 -11.68
CA PRO A 185 12.50 -4.32 -12.93
C PRO A 185 13.24 -4.75 -14.21
N ASP A 186 14.45 -5.28 -14.08
CA ASP A 186 15.24 -5.73 -15.25
C ASP A 186 14.68 -6.99 -15.89
N VAL A 187 13.98 -7.81 -15.10
CA VAL A 187 13.53 -9.15 -15.53
C VAL A 187 12.02 -9.36 -15.41
N ASP A 188 11.31 -8.47 -14.73
CA ASP A 188 9.86 -8.56 -14.56
C ASP A 188 9.20 -7.19 -14.70
N CYS A 189 7.91 -7.19 -15.03
CA CYS A 189 7.12 -5.97 -15.20
C CYS A 189 6.39 -5.60 -13.92
N GLY A 190 6.35 -4.29 -13.63
CA GLY A 190 5.59 -3.71 -12.53
C GLY A 190 4.67 -2.60 -12.98
N ALA A 191 3.55 -2.44 -12.28
CA ALA A 191 2.63 -1.32 -12.48
C ALA A 191 2.06 -0.83 -11.16
N THR A 192 1.69 0.46 -11.12
CA THR A 192 1.04 1.07 -9.95
C THR A 192 -0.21 0.31 -9.52
N ASN A 193 -0.40 0.23 -8.20
CA ASN A 193 -1.60 -0.30 -7.55
C ASN A 193 -1.89 -1.80 -7.81
N ARG A 194 -0.92 -2.58 -8.28
CA ARG A 194 -1.10 -4.04 -8.49
C ARG A 194 -0.92 -4.89 -7.22
N LYS A 195 -0.41 -4.30 -6.13
CA LYS A 195 -0.17 -5.01 -4.85
C LYS A 195 -1.03 -4.50 -3.69
N LEU A 196 -2.24 -4.02 -3.99
CA LEU A 196 -3.16 -3.50 -2.98
C LEU A 196 -3.52 -4.53 -1.90
N GLY A 197 -3.60 -5.82 -2.22
CA GLY A 197 -3.79 -6.89 -1.22
C GLY A 197 -2.65 -6.95 -0.20
N SER A 198 -1.41 -6.81 -0.66
CA SER A 198 -0.23 -6.69 0.19
C SER A 198 -0.23 -5.43 1.05
N ASP A 199 -0.75 -4.32 0.52
CA ASP A 199 -0.71 -3.00 1.14
C ASP A 199 -1.87 -2.74 2.11
N MET A 200 -3.05 -3.27 1.83
CA MET A 200 -4.31 -2.97 2.52
C MET A 200 -4.95 -4.19 3.18
N GLY A 201 -4.48 -5.40 2.90
CA GLY A 201 -5.10 -6.63 3.39
C GLY A 201 -6.58 -6.71 3.00
N ASP A 202 -7.45 -6.97 3.99
CA ASP A 202 -8.90 -7.07 3.78
C ASP A 202 -9.58 -5.72 3.49
N GLY A 203 -8.83 -4.62 3.53
CA GLY A 203 -9.29 -3.27 3.24
C GLY A 203 -9.31 -2.89 1.76
N VAL A 204 -8.95 -3.80 0.84
CA VAL A 204 -8.93 -3.50 -0.60
C VAL A 204 -10.31 -3.17 -1.13
N THR A 205 -10.38 -2.06 -1.89
CA THR A 205 -11.55 -1.59 -2.63
C THR A 205 -11.21 -1.36 -4.10
N GLY A 206 -12.12 -0.83 -4.91
CA GLY A 206 -11.91 -0.65 -6.34
C GLY A 206 -10.95 0.45 -6.75
N GLY A 207 -10.58 1.36 -5.82
CA GLY A 207 -9.67 2.49 -6.10
C GLY A 207 -8.19 2.17 -5.80
N GLY A 208 -7.29 2.94 -6.40
CA GLY A 208 -5.85 2.84 -6.16
C GLY A 208 -5.39 3.65 -4.94
N LEU A 209 -4.39 3.14 -4.21
CA LEU A 209 -3.86 3.78 -3.00
C LEU A 209 -2.67 4.70 -3.27
N HIS A 210 -1.93 4.44 -4.35
CA HIS A 210 -0.67 5.11 -4.69
C HIS A 210 -0.79 6.00 -5.92
N GLY A 211 0.11 6.98 -6.03
CA GLY A 211 0.24 7.85 -7.18
C GLY A 211 -0.77 9.01 -7.23
N LYS A 212 -1.49 9.31 -6.15
CA LYS A 212 -2.51 10.36 -6.13
C LYS A 212 -2.35 11.29 -4.94
N ASP A 213 -2.78 12.55 -5.11
CA ASP A 213 -2.83 13.53 -4.02
C ASP A 213 -3.98 13.26 -3.03
N LEU A 214 -3.94 13.94 -1.88
CA LEU A 214 -4.90 13.72 -0.80
C LEU A 214 -6.32 14.23 -1.08
N SER A 215 -6.54 15.00 -2.13
CA SER A 215 -7.89 15.37 -2.54
C SER A 215 -8.65 14.23 -3.21
N LYS A 216 -7.94 13.17 -3.61
CA LYS A 216 -8.52 11.94 -4.13
C LYS A 216 -8.97 11.05 -2.96
N ALA A 217 -10.25 10.68 -2.96
CA ALA A 217 -10.84 9.84 -1.92
C ALA A 217 -10.18 8.46 -1.82
N ASP A 218 -9.71 7.92 -2.94
CA ASP A 218 -8.96 6.65 -2.99
C ASP A 218 -7.77 6.62 -2.01
N VAL A 219 -7.12 7.76 -1.81
CA VAL A 219 -6.01 7.88 -0.85
C VAL A 219 -6.52 8.27 0.52
N SER A 220 -7.18 9.44 0.63
CA SER A 220 -7.52 10.03 1.92
C SER A 220 -8.56 9.23 2.70
N VAL A 221 -9.60 8.75 2.04
CA VAL A 221 -10.67 8.00 2.73
C VAL A 221 -10.22 6.58 3.07
N ASN A 222 -9.44 5.90 2.22
CA ASN A 222 -8.85 4.60 2.56
C ASN A 222 -7.91 4.71 3.77
N ILE A 223 -7.02 5.70 3.80
CA ILE A 223 -6.14 5.95 4.96
C ILE A 223 -6.99 6.20 6.22
N TRP A 224 -8.01 7.04 6.12
CA TRP A 224 -8.88 7.37 7.25
C TRP A 224 -9.62 6.14 7.78
N CYS A 225 -10.23 5.33 6.90
CA CYS A 225 -10.91 4.09 7.28
C CYS A 225 -9.97 3.11 7.98
N TYR A 226 -8.75 2.98 7.48
CA TYR A 226 -7.72 2.13 8.09
C TYR A 226 -7.35 2.61 9.49
N LEU A 227 -7.05 3.90 9.67
CA LEU A 227 -6.71 4.47 10.97
C LEU A 227 -7.87 4.35 11.96
N GLU A 228 -9.09 4.49 11.49
CA GLU A 228 -10.28 4.35 12.30
C GLU A 228 -10.53 2.88 12.70
N SER A 229 -10.25 1.94 11.79
CA SER A 229 -10.34 0.52 12.09
C SER A 229 -9.33 0.08 13.17
N ILE A 230 -8.11 0.63 13.15
CA ILE A 230 -7.12 0.38 14.22
C ILE A 230 -7.62 0.97 15.54
N ARG A 231 -8.13 2.20 15.54
CA ARG A 231 -8.60 2.89 16.74
C ARG A 231 -9.77 2.17 17.40
N THR A 232 -10.68 1.61 16.60
CA THR A 232 -11.92 0.99 17.10
C THR A 232 -11.82 -0.52 17.29
N GLY A 233 -10.85 -1.18 16.65
CA GLY A 233 -10.79 -2.64 16.54
C GLY A 233 -11.83 -3.24 15.60
N HIS A 234 -12.63 -2.42 14.90
CA HIS A 234 -13.72 -2.85 14.04
C HIS A 234 -13.41 -2.55 12.56
N GLN A 235 -14.03 -3.31 11.66
CA GLN A 235 -13.98 -2.97 10.25
C GLN A 235 -14.79 -1.69 10.01
N VAL A 236 -14.20 -0.74 9.28
CA VAL A 236 -14.83 0.52 8.90
C VAL A 236 -15.05 0.54 7.40
N THR A 237 -16.26 0.91 6.98
CA THR A 237 -16.63 1.10 5.58
C THR A 237 -17.10 2.53 5.39
N ALA A 238 -16.74 3.17 4.30
CA ALA A 238 -17.18 4.51 3.96
C ALA A 238 -17.64 4.58 2.51
N SER A 239 -18.54 5.53 2.22
CA SER A 239 -18.88 5.87 0.85
C SER A 239 -19.04 7.38 0.71
N CYS A 240 -18.68 7.88 -0.45
CA CYS A 240 -18.98 9.24 -0.87
C CYS A 240 -19.37 9.28 -2.36
N SER A 241 -20.09 10.34 -2.70
CA SER A 241 -20.44 10.67 -4.07
C SER A 241 -19.74 11.96 -4.47
N ILE A 242 -19.61 12.18 -5.76
CA ILE A 242 -19.03 13.41 -6.30
C ILE A 242 -19.75 14.63 -5.72
N GLY A 243 -19.01 15.58 -5.18
CA GLY A 243 -19.52 16.79 -4.56
C GLY A 243 -19.90 16.67 -3.09
N ASP A 244 -19.84 15.47 -2.49
CA ASP A 244 -20.11 15.30 -1.06
C ASP A 244 -19.05 16.04 -0.21
N GLU A 245 -19.52 16.89 0.71
CA GLU A 245 -18.69 17.54 1.74
C GLU A 245 -18.57 16.67 2.99
N THR A 246 -19.38 15.62 3.09
CA THR A 246 -19.45 14.71 4.23
C THR A 246 -19.47 13.27 3.73
N VAL A 247 -18.54 12.47 4.24
CA VAL A 247 -18.43 11.03 3.93
C VAL A 247 -19.32 10.23 4.87
N LYS A 248 -20.12 9.34 4.32
CA LYS A 248 -20.94 8.40 5.09
C LYS A 248 -20.04 7.25 5.58
N VAL A 249 -20.13 6.91 6.87
CA VAL A 249 -19.27 5.91 7.49
C VAL A 249 -20.09 4.92 8.29
N TRP A 250 -19.73 3.65 8.22
CA TRP A 250 -20.30 2.55 9.00
C TRP A 250 -19.19 1.77 9.68
N SER A 251 -19.48 1.29 10.91
CA SER A 251 -18.65 0.34 11.63
C SER A 251 -19.39 -0.97 11.80
N SER A 252 -18.74 -2.09 11.54
CA SER A 252 -19.25 -3.43 11.84
C SER A 252 -18.39 -4.06 12.91
N GLU A 253 -18.99 -4.62 13.95
CA GLU A 253 -18.27 -5.43 14.94
C GLU A 253 -17.54 -6.57 14.22
N SER A 254 -16.24 -6.66 14.43
CA SER A 254 -15.45 -7.80 13.96
C SER A 254 -15.68 -8.95 14.92
N ASN A 255 -16.58 -9.88 14.60
CA ASN A 255 -16.61 -11.16 15.30
C ASN A 255 -15.34 -11.94 14.92
N ALA A 256 -14.31 -11.83 15.77
CA ALA A 256 -13.07 -12.60 15.65
C ALA A 256 -13.26 -14.11 15.93
N GLU A 257 -14.50 -14.59 16.21
CA GLU A 257 -14.78 -15.94 16.69
C GLU A 257 -15.98 -16.65 16.04
N SER A 258 -16.21 -16.56 14.73
CA SER A 258 -17.16 -17.49 14.13
C SER A 258 -16.71 -18.05 12.79
N HIS A 259 -16.14 -19.24 12.84
CA HIS A 259 -16.14 -20.21 11.73
C HIS A 259 -17.55 -20.82 11.58
N SER A 260 -18.58 -20.05 11.30
CA SER A 260 -19.85 -20.59 10.88
C SER A 260 -20.23 -20.05 9.50
N SER A 261 -20.46 -20.98 8.62
CA SER A 261 -20.76 -20.84 7.19
C SER A 261 -22.22 -20.42 6.94
N ILE A 262 -22.68 -19.32 7.52
CA ILE A 262 -23.94 -18.68 7.14
C ILE A 262 -23.70 -17.19 7.14
N ALA A 263 -23.83 -16.56 5.97
CA ALA A 263 -23.77 -15.13 5.80
C ALA A 263 -25.01 -14.46 6.44
N GLU A 264 -24.99 -14.34 7.76
CA GLU A 264 -25.91 -13.44 8.44
C GLU A 264 -25.49 -12.01 8.12
N SER A 265 -26.45 -11.20 7.67
CA SER A 265 -26.30 -9.79 7.38
C SER A 265 -25.67 -9.07 8.58
N ARG A 266 -24.37 -8.78 8.48
CA ARG A 266 -23.65 -7.99 9.52
C ARG A 266 -24.35 -6.64 9.63
N GLN A 267 -24.97 -6.39 10.76
CA GLN A 267 -25.62 -5.11 11.02
C GLN A 267 -24.53 -4.06 11.22
N SER A 268 -24.24 -3.28 10.17
CA SER A 268 -23.34 -2.14 10.23
C SER A 268 -24.13 -0.94 10.78
N SER A 269 -23.61 -0.33 11.84
CA SER A 269 -24.21 0.87 12.41
C SER A 269 -23.56 2.13 11.81
N PRO A 270 -24.33 3.14 11.39
CA PRO A 270 -23.78 4.39 10.91
C PRO A 270 -23.04 5.12 12.04
N ILE A 271 -21.87 5.68 11.75
CA ILE A 271 -21.11 6.52 12.68
C ILE A 271 -21.62 7.96 12.53
N GLY A 272 -22.58 8.36 13.37
CA GLY A 272 -23.10 9.73 13.42
C GLY A 272 -23.70 10.22 12.10
N ASN A 273 -23.63 11.54 11.88
CA ASN A 273 -24.13 12.21 10.65
C ASN A 273 -23.12 12.20 9.50
N GLY A 274 -22.08 11.37 9.57
CA GLY A 274 -20.97 11.35 8.64
C GLY A 274 -19.79 12.22 9.09
N ILE A 275 -18.68 12.11 8.36
CA ILE A 275 -17.43 12.81 8.69
C ILE A 275 -17.14 13.87 7.63
N PRO A 276 -16.85 15.13 8.00
CA PRO A 276 -16.47 16.15 7.04
C PRO A 276 -15.26 15.72 6.21
N TYR A 277 -15.35 15.83 4.89
CA TYR A 277 -14.30 15.37 3.98
C TYR A 277 -12.95 16.05 4.27
N LYS A 278 -12.96 17.34 4.62
CA LYS A 278 -11.75 18.08 5.00
C LYS A 278 -11.02 17.48 6.20
N ASP A 279 -11.76 16.97 7.20
CA ASP A 279 -11.16 16.38 8.41
C ASP A 279 -10.49 15.04 8.08
N ILE A 280 -11.07 14.28 7.13
CA ILE A 280 -10.48 13.07 6.59
C ILE A 280 -9.16 13.38 5.88
N VAL A 281 -9.15 14.40 5.01
CA VAL A 281 -7.95 14.82 4.27
C VAL A 281 -6.86 15.30 5.23
N GLU A 282 -7.20 16.07 6.26
CA GLU A 282 -6.24 16.54 7.26
C GLU A 282 -5.62 15.38 8.06
N ARG A 283 -6.42 14.40 8.46
CA ARG A 283 -5.94 13.21 9.18
C ARG A 283 -5.03 12.36 8.28
N ALA A 284 -5.40 12.18 7.01
CA ALA A 284 -4.55 11.47 6.04
C ALA A 284 -3.24 12.23 5.77
N ARG A 285 -3.28 13.57 5.71
CA ARG A 285 -2.08 14.41 5.56
C ARG A 285 -1.11 14.22 6.73
N LEU A 286 -1.64 14.26 7.96
CA LEU A 286 -0.82 14.02 9.15
C LEU A 286 -0.17 12.62 9.11
N TYR A 287 -0.92 11.60 8.71
CA TYR A 287 -0.42 10.24 8.58
C TYR A 287 0.72 10.15 7.56
N ILE A 288 0.52 10.64 6.34
CA ILE A 288 1.55 10.65 5.28
C ILE A 288 2.80 11.42 5.73
N HIS A 289 2.63 12.58 6.36
CA HIS A 289 3.76 13.35 6.90
C HIS A 289 4.53 12.56 7.98
N THR A 290 3.83 11.90 8.89
CA THR A 290 4.44 11.12 9.98
C THR A 290 5.29 9.97 9.47
N ILE A 291 4.91 9.35 8.36
CA ILE A 291 5.66 8.23 7.77
C ILE A 291 6.75 8.66 6.79
N GLY A 292 6.88 9.97 6.51
CA GLY A 292 7.96 10.52 5.66
C GLY A 292 7.62 10.71 4.19
N GLY A 293 6.32 10.83 3.84
CA GLY A 293 5.86 11.14 2.48
C GLY A 293 5.25 9.97 1.73
N PHE A 294 4.82 10.24 0.50
CA PHE A 294 4.13 9.27 -0.36
C PHE A 294 5.05 8.17 -0.88
N GLU A 295 6.32 8.47 -1.18
CA GLU A 295 7.29 7.43 -1.54
C GLU A 295 7.48 6.43 -0.39
N LYS A 296 7.65 6.92 0.83
CA LYS A 296 7.74 6.07 2.03
C LYS A 296 6.46 5.31 2.33
N PHE A 297 5.32 5.92 2.06
CA PHE A 297 4.04 5.24 2.14
C PHE A 297 3.97 4.07 1.15
N ALA A 298 4.43 4.27 -0.08
CA ALA A 298 4.40 3.26 -1.12
C ALA A 298 5.31 2.05 -0.84
N GLU A 299 6.32 2.15 0.02
CA GLU A 299 7.16 1.00 0.36
C GLU A 299 6.36 -0.18 0.93
N TRP A 300 5.41 0.09 1.82
CA TRP A 300 4.70 -0.95 2.58
C TRP A 300 3.16 -0.80 2.58
N GLY A 301 2.64 0.29 2.04
CA GLY A 301 1.22 0.63 2.10
C GLY A 301 0.74 0.94 3.53
N LEU A 302 -0.46 0.50 3.86
CA LEU A 302 -1.06 0.70 5.18
C LEU A 302 -0.54 -0.30 6.22
N ILE A 303 -0.23 -1.55 5.82
CA ILE A 303 0.28 -2.59 6.73
C ILE A 303 1.81 -2.49 6.77
N ARG A 304 2.34 -1.77 7.77
CA ARG A 304 3.76 -1.40 7.90
C ARG A 304 4.51 -2.26 8.94
N PRO A 305 5.87 -2.35 8.86
CA PRO A 305 6.66 -3.24 9.72
C PRO A 305 6.54 -2.99 11.22
N ASN A 306 6.40 -1.74 11.66
CA ASN A 306 6.47 -1.33 13.07
C ASN A 306 5.10 -1.33 13.78
N GLN A 307 4.20 -2.24 13.40
CA GLN A 307 2.84 -2.33 13.96
C GLN A 307 2.67 -3.53 14.91
N LEU A 308 3.76 -4.16 15.34
CA LEU A 308 3.71 -5.30 16.28
C LEU A 308 3.55 -4.90 17.76
N GLU A 309 3.62 -3.59 18.07
CA GLU A 309 3.43 -3.05 19.42
C GLU A 309 1.96 -2.72 19.72
#